data_452fde8d2d4a24598838e9751b8133ad
#
_entry.id   452fde8d2d4a24598838e9751b8133ad
#
_cell.length_a   1.000
_cell.length_b   1.000
_cell.length_c   1.000
_cell.angle_alpha   90.00
_cell.angle_beta   90.00
_cell.angle_gamma   90.00
#
_symmetry.space_group_name_H-M   'P 1'
#
loop_
_entity.id
_entity.type
_entity.pdbx_description
1 polymer ?
#
loop_
_entity_poly.entity_id
_entity_poly.type
_entity_poly.pdbx_seq_one_letter_code
_entity_poly.pdbx_strand_id
1 'polypeptide(L)'
;DQVTSDLAGAAGRIALERAGLQPDDLDRIIVATDTPDYLSPATAAVTQAKLGASHAGVFDLNTACAGWVTALDVAAKTIVTEPEERFVLVIGAYGMSRFLDWGDKKTVTLFADGAGAVVVGAGSQPGWLATVTAAAGEYHDALGIYTGGTYRPATTANLAQYGPPHVQFVRKFPATFNTERWPPLIERLLAKASAAAGTPLRLDDV
;
A
#
# COMPACT_ATOMS: atom_id res chain seq x y z
N ASP A 1 -20.98 0.53 -8.16
CA ASP A 1 -20.05 1.67 -8.34
C ASP A 1 -19.27 1.97 -7.07
N GLN A 2 -18.45 0.99 -6.63
CA GLN A 2 -17.61 1.15 -5.46
C GLN A 2 -16.39 2.01 -5.78
N VAL A 3 -15.92 2.79 -4.78
CA VAL A 3 -14.65 3.50 -4.81
C VAL A 3 -13.64 2.83 -3.87
N THR A 4 -12.37 3.23 -3.92
CA THR A 4 -11.29 2.60 -3.15
C THR A 4 -11.59 2.57 -1.64
N SER A 5 -12.19 3.63 -1.07
CA SER A 5 -12.58 3.65 0.34
C SER A 5 -13.75 2.71 0.69
N ASP A 6 -14.60 2.31 -0.28
CA ASP A 6 -15.64 1.30 -0.03
C ASP A 6 -15.01 -0.07 0.15
N LEU A 7 -14.05 -0.42 -0.71
CA LEU A 7 -13.28 -1.66 -0.62
C LEU A 7 -12.45 -1.68 0.67
N ALA A 8 -11.75 -0.57 0.97
CA ALA A 8 -10.97 -0.42 2.18
C ALA A 8 -11.82 -0.57 3.45
N GLY A 9 -12.98 0.08 3.49
CA GLY A 9 -13.91 -0.01 4.63
C GLY A 9 -14.48 -1.42 4.81
N ALA A 10 -14.77 -2.13 3.72
CA ALA A 10 -15.23 -3.51 3.79
C ALA A 10 -14.15 -4.44 4.37
N ALA A 11 -12.91 -4.34 3.87
CA ALA A 11 -11.78 -5.13 4.38
C ALA A 11 -11.46 -4.78 5.84
N GLY A 12 -11.50 -3.48 6.20
CA GLY A 12 -11.27 -3.01 7.57
C GLY A 12 -12.28 -3.56 8.56
N ARG A 13 -13.57 -3.59 8.23
CA ARG A 13 -14.62 -4.19 9.09
C ARG A 13 -14.35 -5.67 9.36
N ILE A 14 -13.97 -6.43 8.33
CA ILE A 14 -13.65 -7.86 8.48
C ILE A 14 -12.42 -8.05 9.36
N ALA A 15 -11.40 -7.19 9.22
CA ALA A 15 -10.19 -7.26 10.05
C ALA A 15 -10.50 -6.96 11.52
N LEU A 16 -11.33 -5.95 11.80
CA LEU A 16 -11.79 -5.61 13.16
C LEU A 16 -12.60 -6.75 13.78
N GLU A 17 -13.57 -7.30 13.04
CA GLU A 17 -14.37 -8.44 13.51
C GLU A 17 -13.48 -9.63 13.89
N ARG A 18 -12.49 -9.98 13.04
CA ARG A 18 -11.56 -11.07 13.30
C ARG A 18 -10.64 -10.81 14.50
N ALA A 19 -10.30 -9.55 14.72
CA ALA A 19 -9.50 -9.12 15.87
C ALA A 19 -10.31 -9.00 17.17
N GLY A 20 -11.66 -9.06 17.11
CA GLY A 20 -12.54 -8.83 18.25
C GLY A 20 -12.54 -7.38 18.73
N LEU A 21 -12.27 -6.43 17.85
CA LEU A 21 -12.13 -5.00 18.14
C LEU A 21 -13.31 -4.19 17.58
N GLN A 22 -13.58 -3.06 18.24
CA GLN A 22 -14.49 -2.05 17.74
C GLN A 22 -13.70 -0.96 16.97
N PRO A 23 -14.35 -0.19 16.09
CA PRO A 23 -13.68 0.89 15.36
C PRO A 23 -12.99 1.92 16.28
N ASP A 24 -13.58 2.22 17.42
CA ASP A 24 -13.01 3.19 18.38
C ASP A 24 -11.84 2.64 19.21
N ASP A 25 -11.52 1.35 19.10
CA ASP A 25 -10.31 0.77 19.68
C ASP A 25 -9.05 1.09 18.84
N LEU A 26 -9.23 1.59 17.61
CA LEU A 26 -8.12 1.91 16.71
C LEU A 26 -7.49 3.25 17.05
N ASP A 27 -6.17 3.25 17.17
CA ASP A 27 -5.37 4.46 17.35
C ASP A 27 -4.94 5.05 16.01
N ARG A 28 -4.77 4.18 14.97
CA ARG A 28 -4.34 4.61 13.65
C ARG A 28 -4.92 3.76 12.52
N ILE A 29 -5.14 4.40 11.36
CA ILE A 29 -5.49 3.73 10.10
C ILE A 29 -4.52 4.16 9.02
N ILE A 30 -3.87 3.20 8.37
CA ILE A 30 -2.99 3.42 7.22
C ILE A 30 -3.61 2.75 6.01
N VAL A 31 -3.91 3.54 4.96
CA VAL A 31 -4.37 3.01 3.68
C VAL A 31 -3.24 3.06 2.67
N ALA A 32 -2.74 1.90 2.27
CA ALA A 32 -1.78 1.77 1.18
C ALA A 32 -2.55 1.69 -0.15
N THR A 33 -2.45 2.73 -0.96
CA THR A 33 -3.11 2.83 -2.26
C THR A 33 -2.38 3.79 -3.20
N ASP A 34 -2.43 3.52 -4.50
CA ASP A 34 -2.08 4.45 -5.58
C ASP A 34 -3.30 4.85 -6.42
N THR A 35 -4.49 4.41 -5.99
CA THR A 35 -5.78 4.77 -6.59
C THR A 35 -6.69 5.43 -5.54
N PRO A 36 -6.30 6.59 -4.98
CA PRO A 36 -7.08 7.25 -3.94
C PRO A 36 -8.43 7.73 -4.47
N ASP A 37 -9.42 7.86 -3.57
CA ASP A 37 -10.73 8.45 -3.93
C ASP A 37 -10.58 9.87 -4.48
N TYR A 38 -9.69 10.64 -3.86
CA TYR A 38 -9.40 12.05 -4.19
C TYR A 38 -7.88 12.31 -4.11
N LEU A 39 -7.41 13.36 -4.78
CA LEU A 39 -6.07 13.88 -4.51
C LEU A 39 -5.96 14.44 -3.06
N SER A 40 -7.07 14.94 -2.53
CA SER A 40 -7.26 15.41 -1.15
C SER A 40 -8.76 15.51 -0.89
N PRO A 41 -9.27 15.04 0.27
CA PRO A 41 -8.54 14.46 1.41
C PRO A 41 -7.97 13.07 1.13
N ALA A 42 -7.20 12.53 2.10
CA ALA A 42 -6.70 11.16 2.05
C ALA A 42 -7.84 10.14 2.04
N THR A 43 -7.67 9.03 1.32
CA THR A 43 -8.63 7.91 1.30
C THR A 43 -8.79 7.30 2.69
N ALA A 44 -7.73 7.32 3.52
CA ALA A 44 -7.78 6.89 4.91
C ALA A 44 -8.76 7.71 5.74
N ALA A 45 -8.90 9.02 5.50
CA ALA A 45 -9.88 9.85 6.20
C ALA A 45 -11.33 9.48 5.82
N VAL A 46 -11.57 9.19 4.54
CA VAL A 46 -12.88 8.70 4.08
C VAL A 46 -13.18 7.32 4.66
N THR A 47 -12.18 6.45 4.70
CA THR A 47 -12.29 5.09 5.27
C THR A 47 -12.56 5.15 6.77
N GLN A 48 -11.90 6.03 7.52
CA GLN A 48 -12.12 6.28 8.94
C GLN A 48 -13.59 6.63 9.22
N ALA A 49 -14.14 7.58 8.46
CA ALA A 49 -15.54 7.98 8.58
C ALA A 49 -16.50 6.82 8.26
N LYS A 50 -16.22 6.02 7.23
CA LYS A 50 -17.02 4.84 6.86
C LYS A 50 -16.97 3.71 7.89
N LEU A 51 -15.86 3.59 8.64
CA LEU A 51 -15.70 2.63 9.72
C LEU A 51 -16.31 3.12 11.02
N GLY A 52 -16.42 4.42 11.24
CA GLY A 52 -16.81 5.03 12.51
C GLY A 52 -15.67 5.08 13.53
N ALA A 53 -14.41 5.01 13.10
CA ALA A 53 -13.22 5.03 13.96
C ALA A 53 -12.83 6.47 14.32
N SER A 54 -13.64 7.12 15.16
CA SER A 54 -13.61 8.58 15.39
C SER A 54 -12.31 9.10 16.02
N HIS A 55 -11.56 8.25 16.72
CA HIS A 55 -10.35 8.63 17.46
C HIS A 55 -9.04 8.34 16.70
N ALA A 56 -9.09 7.51 15.66
CA ALA A 56 -7.90 7.08 14.94
C ALA A 56 -7.22 8.21 14.16
N GLY A 57 -5.90 8.35 14.29
CA GLY A 57 -5.09 9.12 13.35
C GLY A 57 -5.03 8.43 11.98
N VAL A 58 -4.97 9.18 10.85
CA VAL A 58 -5.09 8.57 9.54
C VAL A 58 -4.13 9.17 8.51
N PHE A 59 -3.63 8.35 7.59
CA PHE A 59 -2.93 8.80 6.38
C PHE A 59 -2.92 7.74 5.29
N ASP A 60 -2.77 8.20 4.03
CA ASP A 60 -2.50 7.33 2.89
C ASP A 60 -0.98 7.14 2.71
N LEU A 61 -0.60 5.97 2.21
CA LEU A 61 0.76 5.63 1.85
C LEU A 61 0.77 5.10 0.41
N ASN A 62 1.63 5.67 -0.43
CA ASN A 62 1.77 5.25 -1.82
C ASN A 62 3.22 4.83 -2.13
N THR A 63 3.43 3.55 -2.30
CA THR A 63 4.61 2.93 -2.92
C THR A 63 4.17 1.81 -3.87
N ALA A 64 3.06 2.04 -4.57
CA ALA A 64 2.40 1.07 -5.43
C ALA A 64 2.20 -0.29 -4.71
N CYS A 65 2.47 -1.42 -5.35
CA CYS A 65 2.30 -2.76 -4.76
C CYS A 65 3.12 -2.96 -3.46
N ALA A 66 4.30 -2.32 -3.32
CA ALA A 66 5.10 -2.36 -2.10
C ALA A 66 4.47 -1.56 -0.94
N GLY A 67 3.39 -0.83 -1.20
CA GLY A 67 2.65 -0.06 -0.18
C GLY A 67 2.20 -0.93 1.00
N TRP A 68 1.75 -2.15 0.71
CA TRP A 68 1.32 -3.08 1.76
C TRP A 68 2.43 -3.38 2.77
N VAL A 69 3.60 -3.84 2.32
CA VAL A 69 4.72 -4.16 3.22
C VAL A 69 5.32 -2.93 3.87
N THR A 70 5.29 -1.77 3.19
CA THR A 70 5.73 -0.50 3.75
C THR A 70 4.79 -0.02 4.86
N ALA A 71 3.49 -0.15 4.68
CA ALA A 71 2.49 0.18 5.69
C ALA A 71 2.59 -0.73 6.92
N LEU A 72 2.83 -2.03 6.72
CA LEU A 72 3.10 -2.96 7.83
C LEU A 72 4.37 -2.59 8.60
N ASP A 73 5.44 -2.21 7.92
CA ASP A 73 6.68 -1.74 8.57
C ASP A 73 6.45 -0.48 9.40
N VAL A 74 5.70 0.48 8.86
CA VAL A 74 5.33 1.70 9.58
C VAL A 74 4.49 1.37 10.81
N ALA A 75 3.46 0.53 10.66
CA ALA A 75 2.59 0.11 11.76
C ALA A 75 3.37 -0.61 12.87
N ALA A 76 4.24 -1.58 12.50
CA ALA A 76 5.05 -2.31 13.47
C ALA A 76 6.00 -1.38 14.24
N LYS A 77 6.63 -0.42 13.56
CA LYS A 77 7.50 0.57 14.20
C LYS A 77 6.71 1.51 15.11
N THR A 78 5.52 1.94 14.68
CA THR A 78 4.63 2.78 15.49
C THR A 78 4.30 2.08 16.81
N ILE A 79 3.82 0.83 16.78
CA ILE A 79 3.50 0.05 17.99
C ILE A 79 4.70 -0.08 18.94
N VAL A 80 5.92 -0.16 18.40
CA VAL A 80 7.15 -0.29 19.22
C VAL A 80 7.58 1.05 19.81
N THR A 81 7.42 2.16 19.07
CA THR A 81 7.94 3.47 19.47
C THR A 81 6.92 4.34 20.20
N GLU A 82 5.63 4.08 20.01
CA GLU A 82 4.53 4.83 20.59
C GLU A 82 3.69 3.92 21.51
N PRO A 83 4.03 3.77 22.79
CA PRO A 83 3.36 2.82 23.68
C PRO A 83 1.86 3.10 23.88
N GLU A 84 1.41 4.30 23.59
CA GLU A 84 0.00 4.70 23.67
C GLU A 84 -0.81 4.19 22.47
N GLU A 85 -0.17 3.95 21.33
CA GLU A 85 -0.81 3.39 20.13
C GLU A 85 -0.83 1.86 20.22
N ARG A 86 -1.97 1.29 20.56
CA ARG A 86 -2.15 -0.14 20.78
C ARG A 86 -2.54 -0.92 19.53
N PHE A 87 -3.36 -0.30 18.66
CA PHE A 87 -3.91 -0.95 17.48
C PHE A 87 -3.84 -0.07 16.25
N VAL A 88 -3.14 -0.54 15.24
CA VAL A 88 -3.02 0.09 13.93
C VAL A 88 -3.71 -0.78 12.88
N LEU A 89 -4.73 -0.25 12.22
CA LEU A 89 -5.37 -0.89 11.07
C LEU A 89 -4.58 -0.58 9.81
N VAL A 90 -4.01 -1.59 9.18
CA VAL A 90 -3.33 -1.48 7.90
C VAL A 90 -4.24 -2.04 6.80
N ILE A 91 -4.49 -1.25 5.77
CA ILE A 91 -5.35 -1.61 4.64
C ILE A 91 -4.56 -1.41 3.35
N GLY A 92 -4.48 -2.45 2.51
CA GLY A 92 -4.13 -2.30 1.10
C GLY A 92 -5.42 -2.27 0.29
N ALA A 93 -5.63 -1.21 -0.49
CA ALA A 93 -6.86 -1.06 -1.28
C ALA A 93 -6.54 -0.54 -2.69
N TYR A 94 -7.23 -1.08 -3.69
CA TYR A 94 -6.95 -0.85 -5.09
C TYR A 94 -8.24 -0.77 -5.90
N GLY A 95 -8.48 0.35 -6.56
CA GLY A 95 -9.62 0.61 -7.45
C GLY A 95 -9.14 0.91 -8.87
N MET A 96 -8.25 0.08 -9.41
CA MET A 96 -7.55 0.32 -10.68
C MET A 96 -8.46 0.20 -11.90
N SER A 97 -9.59 -0.49 -11.82
CA SER A 97 -10.54 -0.61 -12.94
C SER A 97 -10.98 0.74 -13.51
N ARG A 98 -10.98 1.79 -12.68
CA ARG A 98 -11.32 3.15 -13.08
C ARG A 98 -10.22 3.87 -13.88
N PHE A 99 -9.01 3.34 -13.83
CA PHE A 99 -7.83 3.89 -14.49
C PHE A 99 -7.33 2.98 -15.63
N LEU A 100 -8.13 1.99 -16.06
CA LEU A 100 -7.79 1.12 -17.17
C LEU A 100 -8.37 1.67 -18.48
N ASP A 101 -7.55 1.66 -19.52
CA ASP A 101 -8.06 1.66 -20.89
C ASP A 101 -8.47 0.24 -21.24
N TRP A 102 -9.77 -0.02 -21.26
CA TRP A 102 -10.32 -1.34 -21.56
C TRP A 102 -10.00 -1.85 -22.98
N GLY A 103 -9.51 -0.98 -23.87
CA GLY A 103 -8.97 -1.33 -25.18
C GLY A 103 -7.49 -1.77 -25.16
N ASP A 104 -6.74 -1.43 -24.10
CA ASP A 104 -5.33 -1.77 -23.99
C ASP A 104 -5.10 -3.14 -23.33
N LYS A 105 -4.89 -4.16 -24.15
CA LYS A 105 -4.62 -5.53 -23.69
C LYS A 105 -3.35 -5.68 -22.84
N LYS A 106 -2.43 -4.70 -22.85
CA LYS A 106 -1.20 -4.75 -22.04
C LYS A 106 -1.45 -4.46 -20.57
N THR A 107 -2.50 -3.70 -20.27
CA THR A 107 -2.84 -3.29 -18.90
C THR A 107 -4.08 -3.98 -18.38
N VAL A 108 -5.14 -4.10 -19.17
CA VAL A 108 -6.45 -4.62 -18.72
C VAL A 108 -6.41 -6.05 -18.16
N THR A 109 -5.45 -6.87 -18.60
CA THR A 109 -5.31 -8.27 -18.12
C THR A 109 -4.47 -8.40 -16.86
N LEU A 110 -3.82 -7.32 -16.41
CA LEU A 110 -2.86 -7.34 -15.29
C LEU A 110 -3.42 -6.76 -14.00
N PHE A 111 -4.49 -5.96 -14.08
CA PHE A 111 -4.99 -5.19 -12.94
C PHE A 111 -6.45 -5.53 -12.65
N ALA A 112 -6.80 -5.48 -11.39
CA ALA A 112 -8.16 -5.67 -10.90
C ALA A 112 -8.36 -4.83 -9.61
N ASP A 113 -9.60 -4.78 -9.13
CA ASP A 113 -9.95 -4.11 -7.88
C ASP A 113 -9.92 -5.08 -6.72
N GLY A 114 -9.56 -4.60 -5.54
CA GLY A 114 -9.58 -5.40 -4.32
C GLY A 114 -9.05 -4.65 -3.11
N ALA A 115 -9.30 -5.22 -1.92
CA ALA A 115 -8.71 -4.74 -0.68
C ALA A 115 -8.48 -5.89 0.30
N GLY A 116 -7.45 -5.73 1.12
CA GLY A 116 -7.15 -6.59 2.26
C GLY A 116 -6.73 -5.74 3.46
N ALA A 117 -7.01 -6.22 4.67
CA ALA A 117 -6.67 -5.49 5.88
C ALA A 117 -6.22 -6.41 7.01
N VAL A 118 -5.36 -5.88 7.88
CA VAL A 118 -4.96 -6.51 9.14
C VAL A 118 -4.93 -5.47 10.25
N VAL A 119 -5.15 -5.91 11.49
CA VAL A 119 -4.86 -5.11 12.68
C VAL A 119 -3.49 -5.53 13.21
N VAL A 120 -2.63 -4.54 13.39
CA VAL A 120 -1.30 -4.70 14.00
C VAL A 120 -1.39 -4.20 15.44
N GLY A 121 -0.93 -4.99 16.39
CA GLY A 121 -0.90 -4.65 17.81
C GLY A 121 0.30 -5.26 18.52
N ALA A 122 0.53 -4.84 19.77
CA ALA A 122 1.59 -5.40 20.59
C ALA A 122 1.33 -6.87 20.91
N GLY A 123 2.34 -7.71 20.69
CA GLY A 123 2.31 -9.14 21.01
C GLY A 123 3.35 -9.51 22.07
N SER A 124 3.17 -10.67 22.68
CA SER A 124 4.15 -11.23 23.64
C SER A 124 5.40 -11.81 22.98
N GLN A 125 5.35 -12.05 21.68
CA GLN A 125 6.46 -12.57 20.87
C GLN A 125 6.74 -11.60 19.71
N PRO A 126 8.00 -11.48 19.26
CA PRO A 126 8.34 -10.69 18.08
C PRO A 126 7.61 -11.22 16.84
N GLY A 127 6.67 -10.44 16.31
CA GLY A 127 5.94 -10.75 15.08
C GLY A 127 6.53 -10.09 13.84
N TRP A 128 7.32 -9.02 14.03
CA TRP A 128 7.96 -8.26 12.97
C TRP A 128 9.46 -8.13 13.25
N LEU A 129 10.28 -8.84 12.50
CA LEU A 129 11.73 -8.90 12.76
C LEU A 129 12.49 -7.81 12.01
N ALA A 130 12.21 -7.64 10.73
CA ALA A 130 12.96 -6.71 9.89
C ALA A 130 12.20 -6.33 8.61
N THR A 131 12.56 -5.19 8.06
CA THR A 131 12.15 -4.74 6.73
C THR A 131 13.35 -4.21 5.97
N VAL A 132 13.41 -4.48 4.68
CA VAL A 132 14.33 -3.85 3.74
C VAL A 132 13.52 -3.27 2.59
N THR A 133 13.70 -1.99 2.32
CA THR A 133 13.09 -1.30 1.20
C THR A 133 14.18 -0.79 0.25
N ALA A 134 13.88 -0.79 -1.05
CA ALA A 134 14.68 -0.15 -2.07
C ALA A 134 13.76 0.39 -3.17
N ALA A 135 14.20 1.45 -3.82
CA ALA A 135 13.50 2.03 -4.96
C ALA A 135 14.47 2.24 -6.12
N ALA A 136 13.95 2.10 -7.32
CA ALA A 136 14.67 2.36 -8.57
C ALA A 136 13.99 3.55 -9.26
N GLY A 137 14.21 4.74 -8.72
CA GLY A 137 13.56 5.99 -9.16
C GLY A 137 13.82 6.34 -10.62
N GLU A 138 14.88 5.79 -11.24
CA GLU A 138 15.16 5.89 -12.66
C GLU A 138 14.07 5.30 -13.57
N TYR A 139 13.14 4.51 -13.00
CA TYR A 139 12.00 3.92 -13.72
C TYR A 139 10.68 4.62 -13.43
N HIS A 140 10.68 5.81 -12.82
CA HIS A 140 9.47 6.56 -12.47
C HIS A 140 8.54 6.82 -13.67
N ASP A 141 9.07 6.80 -14.88
CA ASP A 141 8.38 7.04 -16.14
C ASP A 141 8.08 5.76 -16.95
N ALA A 142 8.32 4.58 -16.37
CA ALA A 142 8.16 3.31 -17.10
C ALA A 142 6.72 2.79 -17.10
N LEU A 143 6.06 2.84 -15.95
CA LEU A 143 4.69 2.41 -15.73
C LEU A 143 4.02 3.36 -14.74
N GLY A 144 2.86 3.90 -15.07
CA GLY A 144 2.15 4.79 -14.16
C GLY A 144 0.91 5.43 -14.75
N ILE A 145 0.24 6.24 -13.93
CA ILE A 145 -0.89 7.10 -14.30
C ILE A 145 -0.35 8.53 -14.27
N TYR A 146 -0.08 9.09 -15.45
CA TYR A 146 0.68 10.35 -15.56
C TYR A 146 -0.18 11.60 -15.71
N THR A 147 -1.47 11.45 -15.99
CA THR A 147 -2.44 12.58 -16.11
C THR A 147 -3.26 12.67 -14.82
N GLY A 148 -3.52 13.89 -14.34
CA GLY A 148 -4.34 14.15 -13.14
C GLY A 148 -3.57 14.72 -11.95
N GLY A 149 -2.24 14.49 -11.88
CA GLY A 149 -1.37 15.07 -10.85
C GLY A 149 -0.82 16.45 -11.22
N THR A 150 0.05 16.99 -10.37
CA THR A 150 0.68 18.31 -10.56
C THR A 150 1.60 18.39 -11.78
N TYR A 151 2.24 17.30 -12.14
CA TYR A 151 3.10 17.21 -13.33
C TYR A 151 2.29 17.40 -14.62
N ARG A 152 1.09 16.79 -14.70
CA ARG A 152 0.19 16.88 -15.86
C ARG A 152 -1.24 17.03 -15.37
N PRO A 153 -1.68 18.24 -15.01
CA PRO A 153 -3.05 18.47 -14.55
C PRO A 153 -4.08 18.06 -15.61
N ALA A 154 -5.27 17.62 -15.17
CA ALA A 154 -6.35 17.18 -16.05
C ALA A 154 -7.08 18.38 -16.70
N THR A 155 -6.35 19.24 -17.44
CA THR A 155 -6.93 20.33 -18.25
C THR A 155 -7.43 19.79 -19.59
N THR A 156 -8.35 20.52 -20.23
CA THR A 156 -8.85 20.15 -21.57
C THR A 156 -7.70 19.93 -22.57
N ALA A 157 -6.68 20.80 -22.53
CA ALA A 157 -5.51 20.68 -23.41
C ALA A 157 -4.71 19.41 -23.13
N ASN A 158 -4.42 19.11 -21.86
CA ASN A 158 -3.68 17.91 -21.49
C ASN A 158 -4.47 16.63 -21.78
N LEU A 159 -5.78 16.61 -21.53
CA LEU A 159 -6.64 15.48 -21.88
C LEU A 159 -6.71 15.24 -23.37
N ALA A 160 -6.76 16.30 -24.19
CA ALA A 160 -6.73 16.18 -25.65
C ALA A 160 -5.38 15.65 -26.18
N GLN A 161 -4.26 16.07 -25.56
CA GLN A 161 -2.91 15.71 -25.99
C GLN A 161 -2.46 14.34 -25.48
N TYR A 162 -2.76 13.99 -24.22
CA TYR A 162 -2.19 12.82 -23.52
C TYR A 162 -3.24 11.77 -23.14
N GLY A 163 -4.51 12.07 -23.34
CA GLY A 163 -5.63 11.21 -22.94
C GLY A 163 -6.01 11.31 -21.45
N PRO A 164 -7.02 10.54 -21.07
CA PRO A 164 -7.49 10.46 -19.67
C PRO A 164 -6.43 9.80 -18.76
N PRO A 165 -6.64 9.84 -17.43
CA PRO A 165 -5.71 9.28 -16.45
C PRO A 165 -5.75 7.74 -16.45
N HIS A 166 -5.32 7.12 -17.51
CA HIS A 166 -5.17 5.68 -17.62
C HIS A 166 -3.75 5.24 -17.25
N VAL A 167 -3.64 4.03 -16.67
CA VAL A 167 -2.34 3.38 -16.46
C VAL A 167 -1.69 3.03 -17.79
N GLN A 168 -0.42 3.35 -17.94
CA GLN A 168 0.31 3.23 -19.19
C GLN A 168 1.67 2.56 -18.98
N PHE A 169 2.02 1.58 -19.82
CA PHE A 169 3.39 1.14 -20.01
C PHE A 169 4.07 2.05 -21.05
N VAL A 170 4.93 2.96 -20.60
CA VAL A 170 5.63 3.91 -21.47
C VAL A 170 6.93 3.32 -22.00
N ARG A 171 7.69 2.63 -21.13
CA ARG A 171 8.90 1.91 -21.53
C ARG A 171 9.05 0.59 -20.77
N LYS A 172 9.82 -0.33 -21.36
CA LYS A 172 10.06 -1.65 -20.77
C LYS A 172 11.11 -1.58 -19.66
N PHE A 173 10.91 -2.37 -18.61
CA PHE A 173 11.96 -2.71 -17.67
C PHE A 173 12.98 -3.66 -18.32
N PRO A 174 14.26 -3.66 -17.91
CA PRO A 174 15.21 -4.70 -18.29
C PRO A 174 14.67 -6.09 -17.95
N ALA A 175 14.90 -7.07 -18.82
CA ALA A 175 14.47 -8.45 -18.56
C ALA A 175 15.09 -9.04 -17.28
N THR A 176 16.28 -8.55 -16.91
CA THR A 176 17.04 -8.96 -15.73
C THR A 176 16.66 -8.21 -14.46
N PHE A 177 15.75 -7.23 -14.53
CA PHE A 177 15.43 -6.33 -13.41
C PHE A 177 15.17 -7.08 -12.09
N ASN A 178 14.30 -8.08 -12.14
CA ASN A 178 13.94 -8.85 -10.93
C ASN A 178 15.09 -9.74 -10.47
N THR A 179 15.76 -10.41 -11.39
CA THR A 179 16.86 -11.35 -11.07
C THR A 179 18.11 -10.66 -10.52
N GLU A 180 18.31 -9.40 -10.85
CA GLU A 180 19.43 -8.60 -10.35
C GLU A 180 19.09 -7.87 -9.03
N ARG A 181 17.82 -7.52 -8.81
CA ARG A 181 17.43 -6.68 -7.68
C ARG A 181 16.93 -7.46 -6.47
N TRP A 182 16.20 -8.54 -6.68
CA TRP A 182 15.58 -9.28 -5.57
C TRP A 182 16.59 -10.05 -4.70
N PRO A 183 17.56 -10.83 -5.25
CA PRO A 183 18.47 -11.58 -4.41
C PRO A 183 19.22 -10.74 -3.38
N PRO A 184 19.85 -9.59 -3.74
CA PRO A 184 20.52 -8.74 -2.76
C PRO A 184 19.58 -8.17 -1.69
N LEU A 185 18.29 -7.93 -2.02
CA LEU A 185 17.32 -7.48 -1.04
C LEU A 185 16.98 -8.57 -0.03
N ILE A 186 16.79 -9.81 -0.50
CA ILE A 186 16.52 -10.98 0.33
C ILE A 186 17.71 -11.27 1.26
N GLU A 187 18.93 -11.23 0.73
CA GLU A 187 20.15 -11.41 1.55
C GLU A 187 20.25 -10.37 2.67
N ARG A 188 20.01 -9.09 2.34
CA ARG A 188 19.99 -8.01 3.34
C ARG A 188 18.87 -8.18 4.36
N LEU A 189 17.68 -8.66 3.92
CA LEU A 189 16.56 -8.93 4.82
C LEU A 189 16.88 -10.04 5.80
N LEU A 190 17.41 -11.17 5.32
CA LEU A 190 17.81 -12.32 6.16
C LEU A 190 18.91 -11.91 7.17
N ALA A 191 19.92 -11.16 6.73
CA ALA A 191 20.96 -10.69 7.64
C ALA A 191 20.38 -9.78 8.75
N LYS A 192 19.49 -8.86 8.39
CA LYS A 192 18.84 -7.94 9.34
C LYS A 192 17.90 -8.69 10.29
N ALA A 193 17.11 -9.62 9.77
CA ALA A 193 16.18 -10.43 10.56
C ALA A 193 16.94 -11.37 11.51
N SER A 194 18.04 -12.00 11.05
CA SER A 194 18.91 -12.81 11.90
C SER A 194 19.50 -12.03 13.07
N ALA A 195 19.93 -10.80 12.83
CA ALA A 195 20.43 -9.92 13.89
C ALA A 195 19.33 -9.57 14.90
N ALA A 196 18.11 -9.32 14.44
CA ALA A 196 16.97 -9.02 15.31
C ALA A 196 16.51 -10.26 16.12
N ALA A 197 16.54 -11.44 15.51
CA ALA A 197 16.17 -12.69 16.17
C ALA A 197 17.25 -13.26 17.10
N GLY A 198 18.49 -12.75 17.01
CA GLY A 198 19.63 -13.31 17.75
C GLY A 198 20.07 -14.71 17.30
N THR A 199 19.57 -15.19 16.16
CA THR A 199 19.87 -16.50 15.58
C THR A 199 19.92 -16.40 14.06
N PRO A 200 20.82 -17.13 13.36
CA PRO A 200 20.85 -17.15 11.91
C PRO A 200 19.52 -17.65 11.32
N LEU A 201 18.91 -16.83 10.47
CA LEU A 201 17.73 -17.21 9.70
C LEU A 201 18.11 -17.49 8.24
N ARG A 202 17.47 -18.47 7.66
CA ARG A 202 17.63 -18.92 6.27
C ARG A 202 16.32 -18.76 5.54
N LEU A 203 16.35 -18.85 4.23
CA LEU A 203 15.15 -18.73 3.39
C LEU A 203 14.08 -19.78 3.75
N ASP A 204 14.51 -20.96 4.17
CA ASP A 204 13.62 -22.06 4.56
C ASP A 204 12.98 -21.87 5.95
N ASP A 205 13.39 -20.86 6.69
CA ASP A 205 12.87 -20.55 8.04
C ASP A 205 11.76 -19.46 7.99
N VAL A 206 11.39 -18.97 6.78
CA VAL A 206 10.48 -17.81 6.58
C VAL A 206 9.21 -18.22 5.84
#